data_cb1a5d75aeadbe0bda7d458ee33ce632
#
_entry.id   cb1a5d75aeadbe0bda7d458ee33ce632
#
_cell.length_a   1.000
_cell.length_b   1.000
_cell.length_c   1.000
_cell.angle_alpha   90.00
_cell.angle_beta   90.00
_cell.angle_gamma   90.00
#
_symmetry.space_group_name_H-M   'P 1'
#
loop_
_entity.id
_entity.type
_entity.pdbx_description
1 polymer ?
#
loop_
_entity_poly.entity_id
_entity_poly.type
_entity_poly.pdbx_seq_one_letter_code
_entity_poly.pdbx_strand_id
1 'polypeptide(L)'
;LQCALAKTLALKKLLIVLAAVILAPVLVVSLVVLAAGDWRAIGLTEAGDKVSVSSIRVLKNNQRLALVRVEFKQPAELPQGGPFVEMRARVRFNCDSGAAVPTTEWFYSRDRSGRFVVSKKATRDDQFGKNPEGGFVALVSKSVCSQSK
;
A
#
# COMPACT_ATOMS: atom_id res chain seq x y z
N LEU A 1 -23.27 -29.63 51.93
CA LEU A 1 -23.83 -28.63 50.98
C LEU A 1 -22.78 -27.54 50.55
N GLN A 2 -21.86 -27.13 51.44
CA GLN A 2 -20.84 -26.10 51.11
C GLN A 2 -19.76 -26.55 50.12
N CYS A 3 -19.43 -27.82 50.06
CA CYS A 3 -18.36 -28.34 49.20
C CYS A 3 -18.76 -28.42 47.70
N ALA A 4 -20.07 -28.50 47.37
CA ALA A 4 -20.56 -28.53 45.99
C ALA A 4 -20.57 -27.14 45.35
N LEU A 5 -20.82 -26.08 46.12
CA LEU A 5 -20.88 -24.72 45.63
C LEU A 5 -19.48 -24.18 45.22
N ALA A 6 -18.42 -24.57 45.95
CA ALA A 6 -17.05 -24.15 45.67
C ALA A 6 -16.52 -24.74 44.33
N LYS A 7 -16.87 -25.98 44.03
CA LYS A 7 -16.46 -26.64 42.77
C LYS A 7 -17.11 -26.01 41.52
N THR A 8 -18.37 -25.59 41.60
CA THR A 8 -19.05 -24.92 40.47
C THR A 8 -18.53 -23.53 40.20
N LEU A 9 -18.10 -22.82 41.26
CA LEU A 9 -17.53 -21.47 41.11
C LEU A 9 -16.14 -21.51 40.45
N ALA A 10 -15.31 -22.48 40.83
CA ALA A 10 -13.98 -22.71 40.25
C ALA A 10 -14.08 -23.10 38.76
N LEU A 11 -15.01 -23.96 38.41
CA LEU A 11 -15.21 -24.40 37.02
C LEU A 11 -15.68 -23.26 36.11
N LYS A 12 -16.56 -22.38 36.59
CA LYS A 12 -17.01 -21.19 35.85
C LYS A 12 -15.88 -20.20 35.60
N LYS A 13 -15.02 -19.96 36.61
CA LYS A 13 -13.85 -19.09 36.43
C LYS A 13 -12.83 -19.66 35.43
N LEU A 14 -12.61 -20.96 35.43
CA LEU A 14 -11.72 -21.66 34.50
C LEU A 14 -12.24 -21.56 33.07
N LEU A 15 -13.55 -21.71 32.84
CA LEU A 15 -14.18 -21.58 31.53
C LEU A 15 -14.09 -20.14 30.95
N ILE A 16 -14.24 -19.14 31.81
CA ILE A 16 -14.13 -17.72 31.38
C ILE A 16 -12.69 -17.39 30.96
N VAL A 17 -11.70 -17.88 31.73
CA VAL A 17 -10.29 -17.64 31.37
C VAL A 17 -9.90 -18.35 30.07
N LEU A 18 -10.35 -19.61 29.88
CA LEU A 18 -10.11 -20.34 28.63
C LEU A 18 -10.75 -19.64 27.41
N ALA A 19 -11.96 -19.12 27.54
CA ALA A 19 -12.63 -18.37 26.47
C ALA A 19 -11.88 -17.08 26.12
N ALA A 20 -11.35 -16.36 27.11
CA ALA A 20 -10.58 -15.14 26.89
C ALA A 20 -9.24 -15.41 26.16
N VAL A 21 -8.58 -16.52 26.47
CA VAL A 21 -7.30 -16.90 25.84
C VAL A 21 -7.48 -17.31 24.38
N ILE A 22 -8.62 -17.89 24.02
CA ILE A 22 -8.90 -18.33 22.64
C ILE A 22 -9.38 -17.14 21.76
N LEU A 23 -10.11 -16.17 22.33
CA LEU A 23 -10.58 -15.00 21.56
C LEU A 23 -9.48 -13.98 21.26
N ALA A 24 -8.48 -13.83 22.10
CA ALA A 24 -7.42 -12.84 21.93
C ALA A 24 -6.61 -13.01 20.62
N PRO A 25 -6.15 -14.22 20.23
CA PRO A 25 -5.40 -14.37 18.98
C PRO A 25 -6.23 -14.14 17.72
N VAL A 26 -7.54 -14.41 17.74
CA VAL A 26 -8.43 -14.19 16.59
C VAL A 26 -8.60 -12.70 16.31
N LEU A 27 -8.69 -11.86 17.34
CA LEU A 27 -8.78 -10.40 17.19
C LEU A 27 -7.48 -9.78 16.65
N VAL A 28 -6.32 -10.29 17.07
CA VAL A 28 -5.01 -9.79 16.60
C VAL A 28 -4.79 -10.14 15.14
N VAL A 29 -5.16 -11.35 14.70
CA VAL A 29 -5.04 -11.76 13.29
C VAL A 29 -5.95 -10.91 12.40
N SER A 30 -7.16 -10.58 12.84
CA SER A 30 -8.08 -9.73 12.07
C SER A 30 -7.56 -8.29 11.89
N LEU A 31 -6.85 -7.73 12.86
CA LEU A 31 -6.25 -6.39 12.77
C LEU A 31 -5.05 -6.34 11.81
N VAL A 32 -4.28 -7.41 11.69
CA VAL A 32 -3.13 -7.47 10.78
C VAL A 32 -3.59 -7.58 9.31
N VAL A 33 -4.69 -8.24 9.03
CA VAL A 33 -5.23 -8.37 7.66
C VAL A 33 -5.76 -7.03 7.13
N LEU A 34 -6.22 -6.12 7.99
CA LEU A 34 -6.70 -4.79 7.59
C LEU A 34 -5.57 -3.81 7.21
N ALA A 35 -4.31 -4.13 7.51
CA ALA A 35 -3.16 -3.27 7.19
C ALA A 35 -2.48 -3.63 5.87
N ALA A 36 -2.82 -4.74 5.23
CA ALA A 36 -2.37 -5.07 3.88
C ALA A 36 -3.19 -4.23 2.89
N GLY A 37 -2.66 -3.09 2.47
CA GLY A 37 -3.28 -2.26 1.44
C GLY A 37 -3.63 -3.12 0.23
N ASP A 38 -4.87 -3.00 -0.24
CA ASP A 38 -5.40 -3.76 -1.38
C ASP A 38 -4.74 -3.25 -2.67
N TRP A 39 -3.57 -3.83 -2.99
CA TRP A 39 -2.79 -3.50 -4.17
C TRP A 39 -3.29 -4.29 -5.37
N ARG A 40 -3.86 -3.59 -6.34
CA ARG A 40 -4.28 -4.16 -7.60
C ARG A 40 -3.14 -4.05 -8.62
N ALA A 41 -2.70 -5.19 -9.15
CA ALA A 41 -1.71 -5.24 -10.22
C ALA A 41 -2.26 -4.57 -11.50
N ILE A 42 -1.45 -3.70 -12.11
CA ILE A 42 -1.78 -3.01 -13.37
C ILE A 42 -1.03 -3.67 -14.54
N GLY A 43 0.24 -4.00 -14.37
CA GLY A 43 1.07 -4.60 -15.41
C GLY A 43 2.55 -4.42 -15.15
N LEU A 44 3.32 -4.50 -16.21
CA LEU A 44 4.78 -4.30 -16.20
C LEU A 44 5.14 -3.06 -17.03
N THR A 45 6.16 -2.34 -16.60
CA THR A 45 6.82 -1.33 -17.44
C THR A 45 7.62 -2.00 -18.56
N GLU A 46 8.11 -1.24 -19.52
CA GLU A 46 9.02 -1.74 -20.56
C GLU A 46 10.31 -2.35 -19.97
N ALA A 47 10.77 -1.84 -18.83
CA ALA A 47 11.90 -2.38 -18.09
C ALA A 47 11.58 -3.70 -17.34
N GLY A 48 10.29 -4.07 -17.26
CA GLY A 48 9.81 -5.26 -16.58
C GLY A 48 9.51 -5.07 -15.10
N ASP A 49 9.43 -3.82 -14.63
CA ASP A 49 9.07 -3.50 -13.25
C ASP A 49 7.58 -3.72 -13.04
N LYS A 50 7.20 -4.27 -11.90
CA LYS A 50 5.79 -4.51 -11.57
C LYS A 50 5.13 -3.23 -11.08
N VAL A 51 3.99 -2.90 -11.65
CA VAL A 51 3.19 -1.73 -11.28
C VAL A 51 1.87 -2.15 -10.66
N SER A 52 1.56 -1.58 -9.51
CA SER A 52 0.30 -1.79 -8.80
C SER A 52 -0.28 -0.46 -8.34
N VAL A 53 -1.59 -0.41 -8.16
CA VAL A 53 -2.31 0.78 -7.69
C VAL A 53 -3.21 0.43 -6.52
N SER A 54 -3.37 1.38 -5.62
CA SER A 54 -4.28 1.29 -4.47
C SER A 54 -4.90 2.65 -4.19
N SER A 55 -5.97 2.66 -3.38
CA SER A 55 -6.57 3.88 -2.81
C SER A 55 -6.93 4.93 -3.86
N ILE A 56 -7.61 4.52 -4.94
CA ILE A 56 -8.08 5.46 -5.97
C ILE A 56 -9.19 6.34 -5.39
N ARG A 57 -8.98 7.65 -5.45
CA ARG A 57 -9.95 8.66 -5.00
C ARG A 57 -10.34 9.57 -6.15
N VAL A 58 -11.63 9.75 -6.33
CA VAL A 58 -12.19 10.73 -7.29
C VAL A 58 -12.06 12.13 -6.70
N LEU A 59 -11.57 13.07 -7.48
CA LEU A 59 -11.48 14.48 -7.17
C LEU A 59 -12.39 15.30 -8.11
N LYS A 60 -12.48 16.60 -7.87
CA LYS A 60 -13.18 17.53 -8.78
C LYS A 60 -12.46 17.61 -10.14
N ASN A 61 -13.16 18.15 -11.15
CA ASN A 61 -12.61 18.42 -12.48
C ASN A 61 -11.97 17.17 -13.13
N ASN A 62 -12.68 16.05 -13.08
CA ASN A 62 -12.27 14.77 -13.67
C ASN A 62 -10.84 14.33 -13.29
N GLN A 63 -10.42 14.69 -12.09
CA GLN A 63 -9.13 14.28 -11.55
C GLN A 63 -9.27 13.04 -10.66
N ARG A 64 -8.18 12.31 -10.54
CA ARG A 64 -8.05 11.13 -9.67
C ARG A 64 -6.77 11.24 -8.86
N LEU A 65 -6.81 10.81 -7.61
CA LEU A 65 -5.64 10.61 -6.77
C LEU A 65 -5.50 9.11 -6.52
N ALA A 66 -4.32 8.57 -6.77
CA ALA A 66 -4.05 7.16 -6.50
C ALA A 66 -2.69 6.99 -5.80
N LEU A 67 -2.58 5.93 -5.02
CA LEU A 67 -1.30 5.44 -4.53
C LEU A 67 -0.79 4.39 -5.51
N VAL A 68 0.38 4.63 -6.08
CA VAL A 68 1.04 3.77 -7.05
C VAL A 68 2.25 3.12 -6.41
N ARG A 69 2.49 1.84 -6.69
CA ARG A 69 3.68 1.09 -6.30
C ARG A 69 4.36 0.54 -7.53
N VAL A 70 5.65 0.74 -7.61
CA VAL A 70 6.55 0.17 -8.62
C VAL A 70 7.58 -0.69 -7.90
N GLU A 71 7.52 -2.00 -8.14
CA GLU A 71 8.52 -2.96 -7.67
C GLU A 71 9.54 -3.16 -8.79
N PHE A 72 10.76 -2.68 -8.60
CA PHE A 72 11.80 -2.78 -9.60
C PHE A 72 12.24 -4.23 -9.81
N LYS A 73 12.35 -4.64 -11.07
CA LYS A 73 12.81 -5.98 -11.44
C LYS A 73 14.25 -6.23 -10.93
N GLN A 74 15.06 -5.18 -10.95
CA GLN A 74 16.39 -5.13 -10.36
C GLN A 74 16.54 -3.84 -9.56
N PRO A 75 17.38 -3.81 -8.52
CA PRO A 75 17.62 -2.57 -7.79
C PRO A 75 18.00 -1.43 -8.73
N ALA A 76 17.31 -0.30 -8.62
CA ALA A 76 17.41 0.82 -9.55
C ALA A 76 18.20 1.97 -8.94
N GLU A 77 19.14 2.52 -9.72
CA GLU A 77 19.77 3.81 -9.45
C GLU A 77 18.94 4.91 -10.14
N LEU A 78 18.47 5.87 -9.36
CA LEU A 78 17.64 6.97 -9.81
C LEU A 78 18.33 8.31 -9.49
N PRO A 79 17.91 9.43 -10.07
CA PRO A 79 18.46 10.75 -9.73
C PRO A 79 18.39 11.08 -8.23
N GLN A 80 17.46 10.45 -7.51
CA GLN A 80 17.29 10.59 -6.07
C GLN A 80 18.29 9.78 -5.25
N GLY A 81 19.06 8.89 -5.87
CA GLY A 81 20.01 7.95 -5.25
C GLY A 81 19.60 6.50 -5.52
N GLY A 82 20.07 5.60 -4.68
CA GLY A 82 19.79 4.16 -4.82
C GLY A 82 20.83 3.32 -4.06
N PRO A 83 20.84 2.01 -4.29
CA PRO A 83 19.89 1.25 -5.10
C PRO A 83 18.53 1.09 -4.42
N PHE A 84 17.45 1.37 -5.14
CA PHE A 84 16.07 1.20 -4.65
C PHE A 84 15.47 -0.10 -5.21
N VAL A 85 14.67 -0.78 -4.39
CA VAL A 85 13.97 -2.03 -4.78
C VAL A 85 12.48 -1.79 -5.03
N GLU A 86 11.93 -0.69 -4.48
CA GLU A 86 10.54 -0.30 -4.67
C GLU A 86 10.42 1.23 -4.58
N MET A 87 9.46 1.76 -5.30
CA MET A 87 9.00 3.13 -5.15
C MET A 87 7.49 3.10 -4.91
N ARG A 88 7.01 3.95 -4.02
CA ARG A 88 5.59 4.30 -3.91
C ARG A 88 5.41 5.76 -4.21
N ALA A 89 4.33 6.10 -4.91
CA ALA A 89 4.03 7.48 -5.24
C ALA A 89 2.56 7.78 -5.02
N ARG A 90 2.27 8.92 -4.44
CA ARG A 90 0.94 9.52 -4.50
C ARG A 90 0.88 10.35 -5.77
N VAL A 91 0.04 9.93 -6.72
CA VAL A 91 -0.03 10.53 -8.04
C VAL A 91 -1.41 11.10 -8.28
N ARG A 92 -1.46 12.36 -8.72
CA ARG A 92 -2.68 13.01 -9.18
C ARG A 92 -2.73 12.93 -10.71
N PHE A 93 -3.84 12.44 -11.23
CA PHE A 93 -4.12 12.27 -12.66
C PHE A 93 -5.20 13.26 -13.09
N ASN A 94 -4.99 13.91 -14.22
CA ASN A 94 -6.01 14.66 -14.94
C ASN A 94 -6.51 13.76 -16.07
N CYS A 95 -7.73 13.25 -15.97
CA CYS A 95 -8.27 12.28 -16.90
C CYS A 95 -8.73 12.92 -18.22
N ASP A 96 -8.85 14.24 -18.30
CA ASP A 96 -9.19 14.94 -19.55
C ASP A 96 -7.96 15.11 -20.44
N SER A 97 -6.82 15.47 -19.85
CA SER A 97 -5.57 15.71 -20.56
C SER A 97 -4.63 14.51 -20.60
N GLY A 98 -4.86 13.49 -19.78
CA GLY A 98 -3.93 12.38 -19.58
C GLY A 98 -2.66 12.73 -18.79
N ALA A 99 -2.54 13.98 -18.34
CA ALA A 99 -1.39 14.43 -17.56
C ALA A 99 -1.45 13.87 -16.12
N ALA A 100 -0.29 13.68 -15.50
CA ALA A 100 -0.19 13.27 -14.11
C ALA A 100 0.98 13.93 -13.39
N VAL A 101 0.86 14.04 -12.08
CA VAL A 101 1.93 14.57 -11.22
C VAL A 101 2.07 13.72 -9.96
N PRO A 102 3.26 13.16 -9.71
CA PRO A 102 3.56 12.55 -8.42
C PRO A 102 3.76 13.65 -7.37
N THR A 103 2.84 13.74 -6.41
CA THR A 103 2.89 14.77 -5.36
C THR A 103 3.81 14.37 -4.21
N THR A 104 3.94 13.09 -3.93
CA THR A 104 4.85 12.54 -2.92
C THR A 104 5.35 11.18 -3.39
N GLU A 105 6.65 10.97 -3.25
CA GLU A 105 7.32 9.72 -3.60
C GLU A 105 8.09 9.19 -2.40
N TRP A 106 8.04 7.89 -2.17
CA TRP A 106 8.81 7.16 -1.15
C TRP A 106 9.63 6.09 -1.86
N PHE A 107 10.93 6.13 -1.62
CA PHE A 107 11.89 5.19 -2.20
C PHE A 107 12.36 4.22 -1.14
N TYR A 108 12.32 2.94 -1.45
CA TYR A 108 12.61 1.86 -0.52
C TYR A 108 13.85 1.11 -0.95
N SER A 109 14.75 0.90 0.01
CA SER A 109 15.92 0.04 -0.13
C SER A 109 15.84 -1.12 0.87
N ARG A 110 16.73 -2.09 0.73
CA ARG A 110 16.97 -3.09 1.77
C ARG A 110 18.16 -2.66 2.61
N ASP A 111 18.01 -2.70 3.93
CA ASP A 111 19.12 -2.48 4.85
C ASP A 111 20.05 -3.71 4.88
N ARG A 112 21.13 -3.65 5.66
CA ARG A 112 22.10 -4.75 5.80
C ARG A 112 21.50 -6.06 6.30
N SER A 113 20.37 -6.00 7.00
CA SER A 113 19.61 -7.17 7.46
C SER A 113 18.56 -7.66 6.45
N GLY A 114 18.47 -7.04 5.28
CA GLY A 114 17.48 -7.33 4.25
C GLY A 114 16.09 -6.73 4.52
N ARG A 115 15.93 -5.92 5.58
CA ARG A 115 14.65 -5.28 5.89
C ARG A 115 14.35 -4.15 4.92
N PHE A 116 13.08 -3.98 4.66
CA PHE A 116 12.55 -2.95 3.79
C PHE A 116 12.46 -1.61 4.54
N VAL A 117 13.20 -0.62 4.08
CA VAL A 117 13.28 0.69 4.75
C VAL A 117 13.01 1.81 3.76
N VAL A 118 12.33 2.87 4.21
CA VAL A 118 12.21 4.13 3.44
C VAL A 118 13.55 4.85 3.51
N SER A 119 14.30 4.82 2.42
CA SER A 119 15.61 5.47 2.34
C SER A 119 15.52 6.93 1.87
N LYS A 120 14.45 7.28 1.14
CA LYS A 120 14.21 8.65 0.69
C LYS A 120 12.73 8.96 0.54
N LYS A 121 12.36 10.21 0.80
CA LYS A 121 11.06 10.79 0.50
C LYS A 121 11.27 12.08 -0.28
N ALA A 122 10.57 12.23 -1.40
CA ALA A 122 10.53 13.45 -2.19
C ALA A 122 9.09 13.98 -2.26
N THR A 123 8.94 15.31 -2.21
CA THR A 123 7.66 15.99 -2.45
C THR A 123 7.89 16.93 -3.63
N ARG A 124 6.96 16.93 -4.57
CA ARG A 124 7.04 17.76 -5.78
C ARG A 124 5.93 18.78 -5.80
N ASP A 125 6.13 19.84 -6.60
CA ASP A 125 5.10 20.82 -6.88
C ASP A 125 3.91 20.17 -7.58
N ASP A 126 2.73 20.77 -7.36
CA ASP A 126 1.44 20.22 -7.72
C ASP A 126 1.06 20.55 -9.20
N GLN A 127 2.04 20.77 -10.07
CA GLN A 127 1.85 21.11 -11.47
C GLN A 127 1.87 19.85 -12.35
N PHE A 128 0.86 19.75 -13.22
CA PHE A 128 0.80 18.68 -14.20
C PHE A 128 1.86 18.89 -15.29
N GLY A 129 2.71 17.88 -15.48
CA GLY A 129 3.73 17.82 -16.52
C GLY A 129 3.41 16.79 -17.59
N LYS A 130 4.22 16.76 -18.65
CA LYS A 130 4.21 15.67 -19.62
C LYS A 130 4.78 14.40 -18.97
N ASN A 131 4.07 13.30 -19.13
CA ASN A 131 4.54 12.01 -18.68
C ASN A 131 5.51 11.43 -19.70
N PRO A 132 6.65 10.85 -19.28
CA PRO A 132 7.49 10.08 -20.19
C PRO A 132 6.70 8.92 -20.80
N GLU A 133 6.86 8.71 -22.08
CA GLU A 133 6.32 7.51 -22.74
C GLU A 133 6.99 6.26 -22.16
N GLY A 134 6.24 5.15 -22.06
CA GLY A 134 6.75 3.88 -21.52
C GLY A 134 6.93 3.80 -20.00
N GLY A 135 6.74 4.90 -19.28
CA GLY A 135 6.84 4.94 -17.81
C GLY A 135 5.61 4.38 -17.10
N PHE A 136 5.75 4.11 -15.81
CA PHE A 136 4.66 3.59 -14.97
C PHE A 136 3.43 4.51 -14.94
N VAL A 137 3.62 5.82 -15.12
CA VAL A 137 2.54 6.82 -15.09
C VAL A 137 1.57 6.61 -16.25
N ALA A 138 2.06 6.40 -17.47
CA ALA A 138 1.22 6.14 -18.65
C ALA A 138 0.39 4.86 -18.47
N LEU A 139 1.03 3.80 -17.93
CA LEU A 139 0.39 2.53 -17.65
C LEU A 139 -0.74 2.66 -16.63
N VAL A 140 -0.51 3.41 -15.54
CA VAL A 140 -1.47 3.61 -14.45
C VAL A 140 -2.59 4.56 -14.87
N SER A 141 -2.29 5.63 -15.61
CA SER A 141 -3.27 6.64 -16.04
C SER A 141 -4.45 5.99 -16.77
N LYS A 142 -4.16 5.10 -17.72
CA LYS A 142 -5.20 4.34 -18.44
C LYS A 142 -6.11 3.56 -17.51
N SER A 143 -5.54 2.88 -16.51
CA SER A 143 -6.31 2.07 -15.55
C SER A 143 -7.10 2.92 -14.56
N VAL A 144 -6.52 4.02 -14.07
CA VAL A 144 -7.15 4.91 -13.08
C VAL A 144 -8.27 5.73 -13.70
N CYS A 145 -8.09 6.23 -14.92
CA CYS A 145 -9.08 7.06 -15.59
C CYS A 145 -10.21 6.26 -16.23
N SER A 146 -10.01 4.99 -16.57
CA SER A 146 -11.08 4.14 -17.12
C SER A 146 -12.12 3.69 -16.08
N GLN A 147 -11.88 3.89 -14.79
CA GLN A 147 -12.79 3.49 -13.70
C GLN A 147 -13.90 4.52 -13.42
N SER A 148 -14.23 5.36 -14.35
CA SER A 148 -15.35 6.28 -14.21
C SER A 148 -16.62 5.71 -14.83
N LYS A 149 -17.43 5.00 -14.01
CA LYS A 149 -18.90 5.17 -14.05
C LYS A 149 -19.50 4.42 -12.89
#